data_0df34dc874895dfc9ed921ba7cc88312
#
_entry.id   0df34dc874895dfc9ed921ba7cc88312
#
_cell.length_a   1.000
_cell.length_b   1.000
_cell.length_c   1.000
_cell.angle_alpha   90.00
_cell.angle_beta   90.00
_cell.angle_gamma   90.00
#
_symmetry.space_group_name_H-M   'P 1'
#
loop_
_entity.id
_entity.type
_entity.pdbx_description
1 polymer ?
#
loop_
_entity_poly.entity_id
_entity_poly.type
_entity_poly.pdbx_seq_one_letter_code
_entity_poly.pdbx_strand_id
1 'polypeptide(L)'
;MNVIIRKHESRDIADMVKIWNSVVEDGIAFPQEEYLNETSGAEFFSSQSHCGVAENENGDIMGLYILHPNNVGRCGHISNASYAVASGSRGLHIGEMLVLDSLKEAKRLGFKIMQFNAVVASNTHARHLYERLGFKQLGTIPCGFRLKNGGYEDICPYYTELK
;
A
#
# COMPACT_ATOMS: atom_id res chain seq x y z
N MET A 1 -11.67 1.74 20.26
CA MET A 1 -10.25 1.98 19.84
C MET A 1 -10.24 3.15 18.88
N ASN A 2 -9.53 4.20 19.24
CA ASN A 2 -9.38 5.36 18.39
C ASN A 2 -8.08 5.22 17.57
N VAL A 3 -8.17 5.30 16.24
CA VAL A 3 -7.03 5.19 15.32
C VAL A 3 -6.96 6.45 14.49
N ILE A 4 -5.77 7.02 14.39
CA ILE A 4 -5.51 8.18 13.52
C ILE A 4 -4.53 7.78 12.42
N ILE A 5 -4.67 8.42 11.26
CA ILE A 5 -3.66 8.31 10.19
C ILE A 5 -2.86 9.60 10.20
N ARG A 6 -1.55 9.48 10.24
CA ARG A 6 -0.63 10.62 10.23
C ARG A 6 0.60 10.33 9.38
N LYS A 7 1.34 11.37 9.01
CA LYS A 7 2.64 11.19 8.35
C LYS A 7 3.59 10.43 9.29
N HIS A 8 4.38 9.53 8.72
CA HIS A 8 5.40 8.80 9.50
C HIS A 8 6.48 9.73 10.04
N GLU A 9 7.09 9.32 11.13
CA GLU A 9 8.22 9.98 11.80
C GLU A 9 9.37 8.97 11.95
N SER A 10 10.56 9.48 12.25
CA SER A 10 11.74 8.61 12.43
C SER A 10 11.54 7.52 13.50
N ARG A 11 10.75 7.80 14.53
CA ARG A 11 10.42 6.86 15.60
C ARG A 11 9.60 5.66 15.14
N ASP A 12 8.95 5.77 13.97
CA ASP A 12 8.06 4.73 13.45
C ASP A 12 8.80 3.69 12.60
N ILE A 13 10.02 3.97 12.17
CA ILE A 13 10.74 3.17 11.18
C ILE A 13 10.86 1.70 11.58
N ALA A 14 11.20 1.42 12.84
CA ALA A 14 11.35 0.04 13.30
C ALA A 14 10.04 -0.76 13.15
N ASP A 15 8.92 -0.18 13.55
CA ASP A 15 7.60 -0.81 13.44
C ASP A 15 7.14 -0.91 11.98
N MET A 16 7.40 0.13 11.18
CA MET A 16 7.08 0.12 9.74
C MET A 16 7.84 -1.00 9.00
N VAL A 17 9.12 -1.17 9.29
CA VAL A 17 9.95 -2.24 8.72
C VAL A 17 9.40 -3.61 9.10
N LYS A 18 9.04 -3.80 10.36
CA LYS A 18 8.46 -5.06 10.84
C LYS A 18 7.15 -5.40 10.11
N ILE A 19 6.25 -4.43 9.97
CA ILE A 19 4.98 -4.62 9.29
C ILE A 19 5.19 -4.87 7.79
N TRP A 20 6.04 -4.07 7.15
CA TRP A 20 6.38 -4.23 5.73
C TRP A 20 6.94 -5.62 5.44
N ASN A 21 7.92 -6.06 6.22
CA ASN A 21 8.56 -7.36 6.05
C ASN A 21 7.59 -8.52 6.27
N SER A 22 6.60 -8.38 7.13
CA SER A 22 5.58 -9.43 7.32
C SER A 22 4.76 -9.66 6.05
N VAL A 23 4.45 -8.60 5.31
CA VAL A 23 3.74 -8.71 4.03
C VAL A 23 4.65 -9.29 2.93
N VAL A 24 5.92 -8.90 2.91
CA VAL A 24 6.92 -9.51 2.00
C VAL A 24 7.06 -11.00 2.28
N GLU A 25 7.14 -11.39 3.56
CA GLU A 25 7.24 -12.80 3.98
C GLU A 25 6.02 -13.63 3.57
N ASP A 26 4.81 -13.07 3.67
CA ASP A 26 3.59 -13.75 3.23
C ASP A 26 3.64 -14.09 1.72
N GLY A 27 4.26 -13.24 0.90
CA GLY A 27 4.52 -13.49 -0.51
C GLY A 27 3.27 -13.59 -1.39
N ILE A 28 2.18 -12.90 -1.02
CA ILE A 28 0.89 -12.98 -1.71
C ILE A 28 0.31 -11.60 -2.09
N ALA A 29 0.97 -10.51 -1.74
CA ALA A 29 0.46 -9.16 -1.99
C ALA A 29 1.50 -8.22 -2.60
N PHE A 30 2.72 -8.16 -2.07
CA PHE A 30 3.77 -7.30 -2.57
C PHE A 30 4.65 -7.98 -3.61
N PRO A 31 5.02 -7.27 -4.69
CA PRO A 31 5.98 -7.81 -5.67
C PRO A 31 7.41 -7.89 -5.12
N GLN A 32 7.73 -7.15 -4.05
CA GLN A 32 9.06 -7.16 -3.43
C GLN A 32 9.33 -8.50 -2.76
N GLU A 33 10.54 -9.01 -2.94
CA GLU A 33 11.03 -10.24 -2.33
C GLU A 33 12.07 -9.98 -1.23
N GLU A 34 12.68 -8.79 -1.22
CA GLU A 34 13.73 -8.42 -0.28
C GLU A 34 13.15 -7.78 1.00
N TYR A 35 13.76 -8.12 2.12
CA TYR A 35 13.42 -7.50 3.41
C TYR A 35 14.14 -6.16 3.58
N LEU A 36 13.52 -5.27 4.34
CA LEU A 36 14.13 -4.04 4.80
C LEU A 36 14.77 -4.26 6.17
N ASN A 37 15.84 -3.52 6.46
CA ASN A 37 16.33 -3.28 7.82
C ASN A 37 16.05 -1.83 8.20
N GLU A 38 16.39 -1.40 9.41
CA GLU A 38 16.09 -0.03 9.84
C GLU A 38 16.81 1.03 8.98
N THR A 39 18.01 0.77 8.52
CA THR A 39 18.77 1.70 7.65
C THR A 39 18.14 1.77 6.25
N SER A 40 17.97 0.64 5.59
CA SER A 40 17.35 0.60 4.26
C SER A 40 15.88 1.00 4.30
N GLY A 41 15.18 0.69 5.38
CA GLY A 41 13.81 1.12 5.61
C GLY A 41 13.68 2.63 5.74
N ALA A 42 14.55 3.27 6.51
CA ALA A 42 14.57 4.73 6.64
C ALA A 42 14.78 5.41 5.28
N GLU A 43 15.72 4.91 4.47
CA GLU A 43 15.95 5.41 3.12
C GLU A 43 14.75 5.18 2.20
N PHE A 44 14.19 3.97 2.22
CA PHE A 44 13.05 3.60 1.39
C PHE A 44 11.82 4.45 1.68
N PHE A 45 11.44 4.60 2.95
CA PHE A 45 10.27 5.37 3.34
C PHE A 45 10.47 6.89 3.14
N SER A 46 11.66 7.41 3.37
CA SER A 46 11.95 8.84 3.14
C SER A 46 12.01 9.21 1.65
N SER A 47 12.29 8.25 0.76
CA SER A 47 12.30 8.45 -0.69
C SER A 47 10.90 8.53 -1.31
N GLN A 48 9.87 8.12 -0.58
CA GLN A 48 8.49 8.19 -1.05
C GLN A 48 7.99 9.62 -1.11
N SER A 49 6.97 9.89 -1.94
CA SER A 49 6.29 11.19 -1.94
C SER A 49 5.60 11.45 -0.60
N HIS A 50 5.04 10.40 -0.01
CA HIS A 50 4.44 10.41 1.32
C HIS A 50 4.34 9.00 1.88
N CYS A 51 4.47 8.87 3.20
CA CYS A 51 4.13 7.64 3.93
C CYS A 51 3.20 8.00 5.07
N GLY A 52 2.07 7.31 5.15
CA GLY A 52 1.15 7.41 6.27
C GLY A 52 1.24 6.20 7.18
N VAL A 53 1.05 6.41 8.47
CA VAL A 53 0.95 5.35 9.47
C VAL A 53 -0.38 5.43 10.20
N ALA A 54 -0.94 4.28 10.53
CA ALA A 54 -2.12 4.18 11.39
C ALA A 54 -1.62 3.94 12.82
N GLU A 55 -1.95 4.87 13.72
CA GLU A 55 -1.52 4.83 15.13
C GLU A 55 -2.75 4.75 16.03
N ASN A 56 -2.74 3.84 16.98
CA ASN A 56 -3.79 3.73 17.97
C ASN A 56 -3.57 4.68 19.15
N GLU A 57 -4.50 4.72 20.09
CA GLU A 57 -4.45 5.57 21.28
C GLU A 57 -3.28 5.27 22.23
N ASN A 58 -2.66 4.08 22.10
CA ASN A 58 -1.49 3.68 22.89
C ASN A 58 -0.16 4.03 22.20
N GLY A 59 -0.21 4.56 20.98
CA GLY A 59 0.98 4.86 20.19
C GLY A 59 1.51 3.68 19.37
N ASP A 60 0.76 2.57 19.28
CA ASP A 60 1.17 1.42 18.48
C ASP A 60 0.87 1.66 17.01
N ILE A 61 1.79 1.30 16.14
CA ILE A 61 1.61 1.37 14.68
C ILE A 61 0.87 0.11 14.21
N MET A 62 -0.30 0.31 13.62
CA MET A 62 -1.20 -0.76 13.18
C MET A 62 -1.14 -1.04 11.69
N GLY A 63 -0.54 -0.14 10.94
CA GLY A 63 -0.39 -0.26 9.50
C GLY A 63 0.28 0.95 8.90
N LEU A 64 0.59 0.87 7.62
CA LEU A 64 1.24 1.95 6.89
C LEU A 64 0.88 1.91 5.41
N TYR A 65 1.12 3.01 4.72
CA TYR A 65 1.18 3.01 3.26
C TYR A 65 2.36 3.82 2.76
N ILE A 66 2.80 3.49 1.55
CA ILE A 66 3.71 4.30 0.75
C ILE A 66 2.95 4.89 -0.43
N LEU A 67 3.33 6.10 -0.83
CA LEU A 67 2.73 6.81 -1.95
C LEU A 67 3.86 7.38 -2.81
N HIS A 68 3.83 7.12 -4.11
CA HIS A 68 4.86 7.57 -5.05
C HIS A 68 4.29 7.68 -6.47
N PRO A 69 4.99 8.36 -7.41
CA PRO A 69 4.60 8.34 -8.81
C PRO A 69 4.63 6.91 -9.37
N ASN A 70 3.62 6.54 -10.14
CA ASN A 70 3.57 5.26 -10.82
C ASN A 70 4.41 5.24 -12.11
N ASN A 71 4.68 6.42 -12.66
CA ASN A 71 5.36 6.58 -13.93
C ASN A 71 6.16 7.90 -13.93
N VAL A 72 6.75 8.24 -15.04
CA VAL A 72 7.67 9.39 -15.20
C VAL A 72 7.15 10.39 -16.22
N GLY A 73 7.70 11.61 -16.19
CA GLY A 73 7.48 12.62 -17.19
C GLY A 73 6.00 12.94 -17.40
N ARG A 74 5.54 12.77 -18.62
CA ARG A 74 4.15 13.09 -19.01
C ARG A 74 3.10 12.20 -18.34
N CYS A 75 3.50 11.10 -17.73
CA CYS A 75 2.65 10.20 -16.93
C CYS A 75 2.92 10.33 -15.42
N GLY A 76 3.73 11.29 -15.00
CA GLY A 76 4.12 11.49 -13.60
C GLY A 76 3.00 11.97 -12.69
N HIS A 77 1.86 12.34 -13.23
CA HIS A 77 0.65 12.67 -12.46
C HIS A 77 -0.16 11.46 -12.02
N ILE A 78 0.24 10.26 -12.44
CA ILE A 78 -0.34 8.99 -11.97
C ILE A 78 0.44 8.53 -10.76
N SER A 79 -0.23 8.36 -9.64
CA SER A 79 0.35 7.84 -8.40
C SER A 79 0.12 6.35 -8.25
N ASN A 80 0.91 5.75 -7.38
CA ASN A 80 0.75 4.37 -6.91
C ASN A 80 0.91 4.37 -5.39
N ALA A 81 0.27 3.43 -4.73
CA ALA A 81 0.40 3.22 -3.30
C ALA A 81 0.42 1.73 -2.97
N SER A 82 1.07 1.38 -1.87
CA SER A 82 1.06 0.03 -1.31
C SER A 82 0.72 0.12 0.17
N TYR A 83 -0.09 -0.81 0.65
CA TYR A 83 -0.64 -0.81 2.00
C TYR A 83 -0.21 -2.06 2.74
N ALA A 84 0.20 -1.91 3.99
CA ALA A 84 0.54 -3.00 4.88
C ALA A 84 -0.17 -2.82 6.21
N VAL A 85 -0.89 -3.85 6.66
CA VAL A 85 -1.59 -3.86 7.94
C VAL A 85 -0.94 -4.89 8.85
N ALA A 86 -0.66 -4.51 10.10
CA ALA A 86 -0.12 -5.43 11.08
C ALA A 86 -1.08 -6.62 11.28
N SER A 87 -0.54 -7.83 11.40
CA SER A 87 -1.36 -9.06 11.48
C SER A 87 -2.38 -9.03 12.62
N GLY A 88 -2.02 -8.44 13.76
CA GLY A 88 -2.92 -8.28 14.90
C GLY A 88 -3.98 -7.19 14.74
N SER A 89 -3.94 -6.42 13.65
CA SER A 89 -4.84 -5.29 13.39
C SER A 89 -5.82 -5.58 12.25
N ARG A 90 -5.85 -6.79 11.73
CA ARG A 90 -6.79 -7.19 10.68
C ARG A 90 -8.23 -7.20 11.21
N GLY A 91 -9.18 -6.86 10.35
CA GLY A 91 -10.61 -6.79 10.71
C GLY A 91 -11.03 -5.50 11.42
N LEU A 92 -10.12 -4.55 11.63
CA LEU A 92 -10.38 -3.25 12.27
C LEU A 92 -10.55 -2.10 11.27
N HIS A 93 -10.74 -2.39 9.99
CA HIS A 93 -10.87 -1.41 8.89
C HIS A 93 -9.65 -0.50 8.70
N ILE A 94 -8.48 -0.91 9.20
CA ILE A 94 -7.24 -0.12 9.08
C ILE A 94 -6.86 0.06 7.60
N GLY A 95 -6.99 -0.99 6.80
CA GLY A 95 -6.70 -0.92 5.36
C GLY A 95 -7.54 0.13 4.64
N GLU A 96 -8.83 0.20 4.93
CA GLU A 96 -9.72 1.21 4.36
C GLU A 96 -9.30 2.64 4.76
N MET A 97 -8.99 2.84 6.03
CA MET A 97 -8.52 4.14 6.52
C MET A 97 -7.23 4.58 5.81
N LEU A 98 -6.29 3.66 5.63
CA LEU A 98 -5.03 3.92 4.91
C LEU A 98 -5.28 4.29 3.44
N VAL A 99 -6.17 3.55 2.76
CA VAL A 99 -6.52 3.86 1.36
C VAL A 99 -7.15 5.24 1.25
N LEU A 100 -8.13 5.56 2.08
CA LEU A 100 -8.80 6.87 2.07
C LEU A 100 -7.82 8.02 2.31
N ASP A 101 -6.92 7.87 3.27
CA ASP A 101 -5.90 8.88 3.55
C ASP A 101 -4.92 9.03 2.39
N SER A 102 -4.50 7.92 1.76
CA SER A 102 -3.61 7.96 0.60
C SER A 102 -4.22 8.70 -0.59
N LEU A 103 -5.52 8.53 -0.84
CA LEU A 103 -6.23 9.26 -1.89
C LEU A 103 -6.26 10.76 -1.62
N LYS A 104 -6.51 11.14 -0.37
CA LYS A 104 -6.49 12.54 0.08
C LYS A 104 -5.09 13.15 -0.08
N GLU A 105 -4.06 12.46 0.38
CA GLU A 105 -2.67 12.94 0.28
C GLU A 105 -2.17 12.98 -1.17
N ALA A 106 -2.51 12.00 -1.99
CA ALA A 106 -2.17 12.01 -3.41
C ALA A 106 -2.78 13.23 -4.12
N LYS A 107 -4.04 13.54 -3.83
CA LYS A 107 -4.70 14.74 -4.37
C LYS A 107 -4.00 16.01 -3.87
N ARG A 108 -3.68 16.10 -2.58
CA ARG A 108 -2.97 17.23 -1.98
C ARG A 108 -1.62 17.48 -2.65
N LEU A 109 -0.91 16.41 -3.01
CA LEU A 109 0.40 16.48 -3.69
C LEU A 109 0.30 16.77 -5.20
N GLY A 110 -0.90 16.89 -5.74
CA GLY A 110 -1.13 17.26 -7.13
C GLY A 110 -1.28 16.09 -8.10
N PHE A 111 -1.27 14.84 -7.62
CA PHE A 111 -1.58 13.69 -8.47
C PHE A 111 -3.04 13.76 -8.95
N LYS A 112 -3.28 13.21 -10.13
CA LYS A 112 -4.61 13.21 -10.78
C LYS A 112 -5.27 11.84 -10.80
N ILE A 113 -4.46 10.79 -10.67
CA ILE A 113 -4.88 9.39 -10.77
C ILE A 113 -4.15 8.59 -9.71
N MET A 114 -4.85 7.63 -9.10
CA MET A 114 -4.25 6.54 -8.34
C MET A 114 -4.37 5.24 -9.13
N GLN A 115 -3.27 4.55 -9.35
CA GLN A 115 -3.24 3.28 -10.05
C GLN A 115 -2.53 2.21 -9.24
N PHE A 116 -3.12 1.02 -9.20
CA PHE A 116 -2.49 -0.18 -8.64
C PHE A 116 -2.13 -1.12 -9.78
N ASN A 117 -0.90 -1.64 -9.80
CA ASN A 117 -0.39 -2.39 -10.93
C ASN A 117 -0.59 -3.90 -10.79
N ALA A 118 -0.55 -4.43 -9.58
CA ALA A 118 -0.40 -5.86 -9.35
C ALA A 118 -1.26 -6.37 -8.18
N VAL A 119 -2.55 -6.05 -8.21
CA VAL A 119 -3.49 -6.61 -7.23
C VAL A 119 -3.71 -8.07 -7.57
N VAL A 120 -3.30 -8.98 -6.68
CA VAL A 120 -3.43 -10.42 -6.91
C VAL A 120 -4.90 -10.81 -6.97
N ALA A 121 -5.28 -11.57 -8.00
CA ALA A 121 -6.68 -11.88 -8.28
C ALA A 121 -7.40 -12.59 -7.12
N SER A 122 -6.69 -13.44 -6.37
CA SER A 122 -7.25 -14.13 -5.19
C SER A 122 -7.38 -13.26 -3.95
N ASN A 123 -6.80 -12.05 -3.95
CA ASN A 123 -6.96 -11.10 -2.85
C ASN A 123 -8.33 -10.40 -2.95
N THR A 124 -9.38 -11.17 -2.74
CA THR A 124 -10.76 -10.71 -2.90
C THR A 124 -11.14 -9.61 -1.91
N HIS A 125 -10.57 -9.63 -0.71
CA HIS A 125 -10.82 -8.60 0.30
C HIS A 125 -10.33 -7.21 -0.20
N ALA A 126 -9.11 -7.12 -0.70
CA ALA A 126 -8.57 -5.88 -1.25
C ALA A 126 -9.34 -5.43 -2.50
N ARG A 127 -9.67 -6.36 -3.40
CA ARG A 127 -10.43 -6.06 -4.62
C ARG A 127 -11.81 -5.48 -4.30
N HIS A 128 -12.55 -6.09 -3.38
CA HIS A 128 -13.84 -5.58 -2.94
C HIS A 128 -13.73 -4.19 -2.31
N LEU A 129 -12.70 -3.96 -1.49
CA LEU A 129 -12.43 -2.65 -0.91
C LEU A 129 -12.20 -1.60 -2.00
N TYR A 130 -11.34 -1.87 -2.96
CA TYR A 130 -11.03 -0.92 -4.04
C TYR A 130 -12.26 -0.62 -4.90
N GLU A 131 -13.02 -1.64 -5.29
CA GLU A 131 -14.24 -1.47 -6.08
C GLU A 131 -15.29 -0.65 -5.32
N ARG A 132 -15.45 -0.90 -4.03
CA ARG A 132 -16.36 -0.12 -3.17
C ARG A 132 -15.94 1.35 -3.04
N LEU A 133 -14.64 1.63 -3.07
CA LEU A 133 -14.10 3.00 -3.02
C LEU A 133 -14.05 3.69 -4.39
N GLY A 134 -14.54 3.05 -5.44
CA GLY A 134 -14.67 3.65 -6.76
C GLY A 134 -13.55 3.34 -7.74
N PHE A 135 -12.61 2.48 -7.38
CA PHE A 135 -11.59 1.98 -8.31
C PHE A 135 -12.23 1.09 -9.38
N LYS A 136 -11.71 1.19 -10.58
CA LYS A 136 -12.12 0.36 -11.74
C LYS A 136 -11.01 -0.58 -12.12
N GLN A 137 -11.34 -1.84 -12.33
CA GLN A 137 -10.41 -2.82 -12.87
C GLN A 137 -10.14 -2.54 -14.35
N LEU A 138 -8.86 -2.47 -14.72
CA LEU A 138 -8.43 -2.23 -16.11
C LEU A 138 -8.33 -3.51 -16.92
N GLY A 139 -8.27 -4.63 -16.29
CA GLY A 139 -8.12 -5.93 -16.93
C GLY A 139 -7.51 -6.96 -16.02
N THR A 140 -7.04 -8.05 -16.62
CA THR A 140 -6.36 -9.13 -15.91
C THR A 140 -5.12 -9.53 -16.70
N ILE A 141 -3.99 -9.65 -16.02
CA ILE A 141 -2.75 -10.18 -16.60
C ILE A 141 -2.59 -11.60 -16.07
N PRO A 142 -2.77 -12.64 -16.91
CA PRO A 142 -2.61 -14.02 -16.47
C PRO A 142 -1.19 -14.27 -15.99
N CYS A 143 -1.05 -15.03 -14.90
CA CYS A 143 0.23 -15.44 -14.34
C CYS A 143 1.19 -14.27 -14.04
N GLY A 144 0.66 -13.09 -13.72
CA GLY A 144 1.46 -11.89 -13.51
C GLY A 144 2.19 -11.82 -12.17
N PHE A 145 1.87 -12.71 -11.22
CA PHE A 145 2.47 -12.74 -9.89
C PHE A 145 3.02 -14.13 -9.58
N ARG A 146 4.32 -14.21 -9.27
CA ARG A 146 4.96 -15.45 -8.86
C ARG A 146 4.85 -15.64 -7.36
N LEU A 147 4.26 -16.76 -6.94
CA LEU A 147 4.14 -17.13 -5.54
C LEU A 147 5.46 -17.70 -5.01
N LYS A 148 5.61 -17.75 -3.68
CA LYS A 148 6.76 -18.33 -3.00
C LYS A 148 7.01 -19.80 -3.38
N ASN A 149 5.95 -20.58 -3.63
CA ASN A 149 6.03 -21.98 -4.01
C ASN A 149 6.42 -22.21 -5.47
N GLY A 150 6.67 -21.13 -6.24
CA GLY A 150 6.99 -21.21 -7.67
C GLY A 150 5.75 -21.23 -8.58
N GLY A 151 4.55 -21.28 -8.04
CA GLY A 151 3.31 -21.11 -8.79
C GLY A 151 3.06 -19.66 -9.19
N TYR A 152 2.04 -19.46 -10.00
CA TYR A 152 1.67 -18.13 -10.50
C TYR A 152 0.20 -17.85 -10.25
N GLU A 153 -0.12 -16.57 -10.01
CA GLU A 153 -1.48 -16.06 -9.95
C GLU A 153 -1.66 -14.90 -10.92
N ASP A 154 -2.90 -14.67 -11.31
CA ASP A 154 -3.28 -13.51 -12.13
C ASP A 154 -3.20 -12.24 -11.30
N ILE A 155 -2.96 -11.12 -11.96
CA ILE A 155 -3.03 -9.79 -11.36
C ILE A 155 -4.06 -8.92 -12.07
N CYS A 156 -4.70 -8.04 -11.30
CA CYS A 156 -5.73 -7.14 -11.78
C CYS A 156 -5.29 -5.69 -11.53
N PRO A 157 -4.89 -4.93 -12.56
CA PRO A 157 -4.65 -3.51 -12.41
C PRO A 157 -5.96 -2.75 -12.13
N TYR A 158 -5.89 -1.77 -11.25
CA TYR A 158 -7.00 -0.88 -10.90
C TYR A 158 -6.60 0.58 -10.99
N TYR A 159 -7.54 1.47 -11.24
CA TYR A 159 -7.31 2.90 -11.17
C TYR A 159 -8.54 3.64 -10.66
N THR A 160 -8.32 4.86 -10.17
CA THR A 160 -9.38 5.84 -9.92
C THR A 160 -8.86 7.25 -10.18
N GLU A 161 -9.75 8.13 -10.60
CA GLU A 161 -9.45 9.56 -10.70
C GLU A 161 -9.51 10.21 -9.31
N LEU A 162 -8.56 11.11 -9.04
CA LEU A 162 -8.53 11.89 -7.81
C LEU A 162 -9.29 13.21 -8.03
N LYS A 163 -10.50 13.27 -7.52
CA LYS A 163 -11.40 14.44 -7.67
C LYS A 163 -11.45 15.32 -6.44
#